data_6901dd57d50d807473922b07233bf232
#
_entry.id   6901dd57d50d807473922b07233bf232
#
_cell.length_a   1.000
_cell.length_b   1.000
_cell.length_c   1.000
_cell.angle_alpha   90.00
_cell.angle_beta   90.00
_cell.angle_gamma   90.00
#
_symmetry.space_group_name_H-M   'P 1'
#
loop_
_entity.id
_entity.type
_entity.pdbx_description
1 polymer ?
#
loop_
_entity_poly.entity_id
_entity_poly.type
_entity_poly.pdbx_seq_one_letter_code
_entity_poly.pdbx_strand_id
1 'polypeptide(L)'
;RLIHGIVLRKDLIERIKKMPIIVDIQPRFTSNYNIWWSEDRLGPERIRYAYAWNTLIKEGIILTGSSDSPVEPYSPMLGVYSIVCRQDLTGKPEGGWYPKERVSVYDAISMYTGNAAYSSYEEDIKGTITVGKLADFAVMEEDPFTVDPLHIKDIRVMQTWLGGEKVYEAE
;
A
#
# COMPACT_ATOMS: atom_id res chain seq x y z
N ARG A 1 5.04 -14.20 -7.14
CA ARG A 1 5.09 -12.80 -6.69
C ARG A 1 6.50 -12.22 -6.87
N LEU A 2 6.59 -10.95 -7.12
CA LEU A 2 7.82 -10.16 -7.08
C LEU A 2 7.78 -9.32 -5.80
N ILE A 3 8.72 -9.56 -4.90
CA ILE A 3 8.79 -8.84 -3.61
C ILE A 3 9.59 -7.54 -3.79
N HIS A 4 9.15 -6.49 -3.12
CA HIS A 4 9.67 -5.13 -3.10
C HIS A 4 9.38 -4.32 -4.38
N GLY A 5 9.82 -4.74 -5.55
CA GLY A 5 9.58 -3.99 -6.79
C GLY A 5 10.06 -2.53 -6.73
N ILE A 6 11.13 -2.24 -5.97
CA ILE A 6 11.56 -0.88 -5.63
C ILE A 6 11.97 -0.10 -6.88
N VAL A 7 12.76 -0.69 -7.75
CA VAL A 7 13.26 -0.04 -8.97
C VAL A 7 12.91 -0.87 -10.18
N LEU A 8 11.94 -0.41 -10.97
CA LEU A 8 11.47 -1.11 -12.16
C LEU A 8 11.54 -0.19 -13.37
N ARG A 9 12.54 -0.42 -14.23
CA ARG A 9 12.66 0.29 -15.51
C ARG A 9 11.51 -0.08 -16.45
N LYS A 10 11.25 0.77 -17.42
CA LYS A 10 10.16 0.60 -18.39
C LYS A 10 10.20 -0.78 -19.08
N ASP A 11 11.37 -1.25 -19.49
CA ASP A 11 11.54 -2.57 -20.12
C ASP A 11 11.16 -3.74 -19.20
N LEU A 12 11.41 -3.61 -17.88
CA LEU A 12 11.01 -4.60 -16.89
C LEU A 12 9.49 -4.58 -16.66
N ILE A 13 8.88 -3.40 -16.62
CA ILE A 13 7.42 -3.25 -16.51
C ILE A 13 6.74 -3.92 -17.71
N GLU A 14 7.22 -3.67 -18.94
CA GLU A 14 6.68 -4.30 -20.14
C GLU A 14 6.84 -5.84 -20.17
N ARG A 15 7.84 -6.36 -19.46
CA ARG A 15 7.98 -7.80 -19.25
C ARG A 15 7.02 -8.35 -18.23
N ILE A 16 6.88 -7.67 -17.09
CA ILE A 16 5.98 -8.06 -15.98
C ILE A 16 4.54 -8.12 -16.48
N LYS A 17 4.08 -7.15 -17.28
CA LYS A 17 2.73 -7.13 -17.87
C LYS A 17 2.37 -8.39 -18.65
N LYS A 18 3.35 -9.10 -19.20
CA LYS A 18 3.18 -10.33 -19.97
C LYS A 18 3.19 -11.60 -19.11
N MET A 19 3.32 -11.45 -17.82
CA MET A 19 3.44 -12.57 -16.88
C MET A 19 2.34 -12.47 -15.79
N PRO A 20 1.87 -13.59 -15.24
CA PRO A 20 0.96 -13.58 -14.10
C PRO A 20 1.73 -13.25 -12.81
N ILE A 21 2.25 -12.03 -12.71
CA ILE A 21 3.06 -11.56 -11.58
C ILE A 21 2.27 -10.51 -10.79
N ILE A 22 2.21 -10.69 -9.49
CA ILE A 22 1.77 -9.72 -8.51
C ILE A 22 3.02 -9.10 -7.88
N VAL A 23 3.05 -7.80 -7.67
CA VAL A 23 4.15 -7.11 -7.01
C VAL A 23 3.76 -6.78 -5.56
N ASP A 24 4.52 -7.30 -4.62
CA ASP A 24 4.35 -7.06 -3.20
C ASP A 24 5.26 -5.90 -2.79
N ILE A 25 4.67 -4.78 -2.38
CA ILE A 25 5.37 -3.53 -2.13
C ILE A 25 5.31 -3.12 -0.66
N GLN A 26 6.21 -2.24 -0.26
CA GLN A 26 6.27 -1.66 1.08
C GLN A 26 5.99 -0.15 1.02
N PRO A 27 4.71 0.27 1.08
CA PRO A 27 4.35 1.67 0.94
C PRO A 27 5.08 2.61 1.88
N ARG A 28 5.38 2.16 3.11
CA ARG A 28 6.12 2.95 4.12
C ARG A 28 7.50 3.41 3.67
N PHE A 29 8.13 2.70 2.74
CA PHE A 29 9.43 3.11 2.20
C PHE A 29 9.41 4.46 1.49
N THR A 30 8.24 5.00 1.15
CA THR A 30 8.10 6.36 0.60
C THR A 30 7.79 7.43 1.63
N SER A 31 7.89 7.12 2.91
CA SER A 31 7.60 8.06 4.03
C SER A 31 8.68 8.04 5.10
N ASN A 32 9.88 7.62 4.75
CA ASN A 32 11.02 7.55 5.65
C ASN A 32 12.32 7.95 4.93
N TYR A 33 13.45 7.71 5.56
CA TYR A 33 14.79 8.02 5.03
C TYR A 33 15.14 7.30 3.70
N ASN A 34 14.41 6.26 3.32
CA ASN A 34 14.68 5.52 2.08
C ASN A 34 14.55 6.38 0.82
N ILE A 35 13.73 7.43 0.85
CA ILE A 35 13.58 8.38 -0.25
C ILE A 35 14.92 9.06 -0.56
N TRP A 36 15.52 9.71 0.43
CA TRP A 36 16.78 10.44 0.23
C TRP A 36 17.92 9.50 -0.13
N TRP A 37 17.97 8.36 0.52
CA TRP A 37 18.95 7.34 0.21
C TRP A 37 18.83 6.82 -1.23
N SER A 38 17.61 6.66 -1.71
CA SER A 38 17.35 6.26 -3.09
C SER A 38 17.74 7.35 -4.09
N GLU A 39 17.45 8.61 -3.79
CA GLU A 39 17.87 9.75 -4.64
C GLU A 39 19.39 9.82 -4.77
N ASP A 40 20.10 9.71 -3.64
CA ASP A 40 21.55 9.73 -3.60
C ASP A 40 22.19 8.58 -4.42
N ARG A 41 21.63 7.38 -4.34
CA ARG A 41 22.16 6.18 -5.01
C ARG A 41 21.79 6.06 -6.47
N LEU A 42 20.58 6.47 -6.83
CA LEU A 42 20.06 6.33 -8.18
C LEU A 42 20.38 7.54 -9.07
N GLY A 43 20.47 8.71 -8.45
CA GLY A 43 20.64 9.97 -9.17
C GLY A 43 19.39 10.39 -9.96
N PRO A 44 19.41 11.60 -10.58
CA PRO A 44 18.21 12.26 -11.10
C PRO A 44 17.53 11.54 -12.27
N GLU A 45 18.27 10.75 -13.02
CA GLU A 45 17.70 10.05 -14.18
C GLU A 45 17.00 8.74 -13.82
N ARG A 46 17.56 7.98 -12.85
CA ARG A 46 17.06 6.65 -12.50
C ARG A 46 16.03 6.66 -11.39
N ILE A 47 16.04 7.69 -10.55
CA ILE A 47 15.13 7.78 -9.40
C ILE A 47 13.65 7.75 -9.81
N ARG A 48 13.31 8.21 -11.00
CA ARG A 48 11.94 8.15 -11.55
C ARG A 48 11.38 6.75 -11.71
N TYR A 49 12.23 5.72 -11.66
CA TYR A 49 11.84 4.31 -11.71
C TYR A 49 11.71 3.69 -10.32
N ALA A 50 12.06 4.44 -9.28
CA ALA A 50 11.96 3.96 -7.92
C ALA A 50 10.58 4.26 -7.34
N TYR A 51 9.99 3.27 -6.68
CA TYR A 51 8.69 3.39 -6.04
C TYR A 51 7.61 3.95 -6.98
N ALA A 52 7.68 3.63 -8.26
CA ALA A 52 6.77 4.12 -9.30
C ALA A 52 5.47 3.29 -9.32
N TRP A 53 4.80 3.19 -8.19
CA TRP A 53 3.73 2.22 -7.97
C TRP A 53 2.41 2.60 -8.65
N ASN A 54 2.09 3.90 -8.74
CA ASN A 54 0.93 4.34 -9.52
C ASN A 54 1.13 4.04 -11.02
N THR A 55 2.35 4.13 -11.50
CA THR A 55 2.71 3.70 -12.86
C THR A 55 2.42 2.21 -13.02
N LEU A 56 2.78 1.34 -12.07
CA LEU A 56 2.49 -0.10 -12.14
C LEU A 56 0.98 -0.38 -12.17
N ILE A 57 0.19 0.31 -11.34
CA ILE A 57 -1.28 0.18 -11.33
C ILE A 57 -1.87 0.56 -12.68
N LYS A 58 -1.46 1.71 -13.25
CA LYS A 58 -1.92 2.17 -14.56
C LYS A 58 -1.57 1.21 -15.69
N GLU A 59 -0.51 0.45 -15.53
CA GLU A 59 -0.12 -0.61 -16.46
C GLU A 59 -0.83 -1.95 -16.21
N GLY A 60 -1.81 -1.96 -15.26
CA GLY A 60 -2.63 -3.13 -14.95
C GLY A 60 -1.95 -4.18 -14.07
N ILE A 61 -0.84 -3.83 -13.43
CA ILE A 61 -0.12 -4.74 -12.52
C ILE A 61 -0.78 -4.69 -11.15
N ILE A 62 -1.13 -5.85 -10.63
CA ILE A 62 -1.72 -5.99 -9.29
C ILE A 62 -0.62 -5.80 -8.24
N LEU A 63 -0.88 -4.90 -7.29
CA LEU A 63 -0.01 -4.65 -6.15
C LEU A 63 -0.64 -5.15 -4.86
N THR A 64 0.19 -5.66 -3.95
CA THR A 64 -0.15 -5.92 -2.55
C THR A 64 0.73 -5.08 -1.63
N GLY A 65 0.18 -4.65 -0.50
CA GLY A 65 0.89 -3.83 0.48
C GLY A 65 1.39 -4.65 1.66
N SER A 66 2.59 -4.37 2.11
CA SER A 66 3.17 -4.95 3.31
C SER A 66 4.03 -3.93 4.07
N SER A 67 4.48 -4.29 5.27
CA SER A 67 5.38 -3.46 6.08
C SER A 67 6.83 -3.96 6.05
N ASP A 68 7.04 -5.20 5.61
CA ASP A 68 8.32 -5.89 5.77
C ASP A 68 8.76 -5.96 7.26
N SER A 69 7.75 -6.09 8.16
CA SER A 69 8.00 -6.07 9.60
C SER A 69 9.07 -7.13 9.99
N PRO A 70 10.04 -6.74 10.82
CA PRO A 70 10.14 -5.54 11.67
C PRO A 70 10.86 -4.34 11.02
N VAL A 71 11.05 -4.31 9.71
CA VAL A 71 11.73 -3.19 9.00
C VAL A 71 10.92 -1.90 9.16
N GLU A 72 9.59 -1.99 8.96
CA GLU A 72 8.67 -0.89 9.22
C GLU A 72 7.58 -1.32 10.22
N PRO A 73 6.92 -0.36 10.89
CA PRO A 73 5.76 -0.64 11.72
C PRO A 73 4.67 -1.39 10.93
N TYR A 74 4.04 -2.36 11.56
CA TYR A 74 3.07 -3.24 10.93
C TYR A 74 1.69 -2.62 10.63
N SER A 75 1.40 -1.39 11.12
CA SER A 75 0.10 -0.73 10.90
C SER A 75 -0.19 -0.51 9.40
N PRO A 76 -1.26 -1.10 8.84
CA PRO A 76 -1.63 -0.88 7.45
C PRO A 76 -1.97 0.59 7.14
N MET A 77 -2.55 1.33 8.09
CA MET A 77 -2.93 2.73 7.90
C MET A 77 -1.72 3.64 7.66
N LEU A 78 -0.57 3.34 8.26
CA LEU A 78 0.69 4.01 7.94
C LEU A 78 1.12 3.73 6.49
N GLY A 79 0.89 2.52 5.99
CA GLY A 79 1.16 2.16 4.61
C GLY A 79 0.22 2.88 3.64
N VAL A 80 -1.08 2.90 3.94
CA VAL A 80 -2.09 3.63 3.16
C VAL A 80 -1.75 5.12 3.09
N TYR A 81 -1.47 5.76 4.22
CA TYR A 81 -1.01 7.15 4.27
C TYR A 81 0.21 7.38 3.36
N SER A 82 1.21 6.52 3.49
CA SER A 82 2.49 6.68 2.80
C SER A 82 2.35 6.67 1.29
N ILE A 83 1.53 5.78 0.74
CA ILE A 83 1.35 5.68 -0.71
C ILE A 83 0.38 6.74 -1.27
N VAL A 84 -0.58 7.19 -0.44
CA VAL A 84 -1.55 8.24 -0.81
C VAL A 84 -0.90 9.61 -0.75
N CYS A 85 -0.18 9.93 0.32
CA CYS A 85 0.42 11.25 0.54
C CYS A 85 1.83 11.38 -0.05
N ARG A 86 2.62 10.31 0.00
CA ARG A 86 4.05 10.28 -0.35
C ARG A 86 4.85 11.34 0.43
N GLN A 87 4.55 11.44 1.72
CA GLN A 87 5.14 12.35 2.67
C GLN A 87 5.55 11.58 3.91
N ASP A 88 6.53 12.09 4.65
CA ASP A 88 6.84 11.56 5.96
C ASP A 88 5.72 11.88 6.98
N LEU A 89 5.83 11.35 8.20
CA LEU A 89 4.79 11.56 9.23
C LEU A 89 4.66 13.01 9.69
N THR A 90 5.59 13.90 9.31
CA THR A 90 5.53 15.36 9.56
C THR A 90 4.92 16.15 8.39
N GLY A 91 4.52 15.45 7.31
CA GLY A 91 3.95 16.07 6.12
C GLY A 91 4.98 16.58 5.11
N LYS A 92 6.20 16.06 5.13
CA LYS A 92 7.28 16.47 4.21
C LYS A 92 7.63 15.37 3.19
N PRO A 93 8.05 15.73 1.97
CA PRO A 93 8.06 17.09 1.41
C PRO A 93 6.64 17.61 1.15
N GLU A 94 6.43 18.90 1.27
CA GLU A 94 5.15 19.53 0.93
C GLU A 94 4.74 19.16 -0.52
N GLY A 95 3.48 18.79 -0.71
CA GLY A 95 3.00 18.30 -2.00
C GLY A 95 3.40 16.86 -2.33
N GLY A 96 4.16 16.17 -1.48
CA GLY A 96 4.57 14.76 -1.64
C GLY A 96 5.73 14.52 -2.59
N TRP A 97 6.48 13.50 -2.31
CA TRP A 97 7.61 13.04 -3.13
C TRP A 97 7.10 12.37 -4.41
N TYR A 98 7.50 12.85 -5.57
CA TYR A 98 6.99 12.39 -6.87
C TYR A 98 5.46 12.25 -6.88
N PRO A 99 4.69 13.35 -6.76
CA PRO A 99 3.25 13.32 -6.53
C PRO A 99 2.45 12.64 -7.65
N LYS A 100 3.01 12.47 -8.84
CA LYS A 100 2.43 11.69 -9.95
C LYS A 100 2.30 10.21 -9.61
N GLU A 101 3.09 9.73 -8.66
CA GLU A 101 3.06 8.34 -8.18
C GLU A 101 2.19 8.15 -6.94
N ARG A 102 1.38 9.14 -6.56
CA ARG A 102 0.33 8.98 -5.55
C ARG A 102 -0.71 7.97 -6.04
N VAL A 103 -1.18 7.16 -5.12
CA VAL A 103 -2.20 6.15 -5.35
C VAL A 103 -3.51 6.61 -4.71
N SER A 104 -4.66 6.23 -5.25
CA SER A 104 -5.94 6.52 -4.64
C SER A 104 -6.09 5.79 -3.31
N VAL A 105 -6.92 6.32 -2.40
CA VAL A 105 -7.24 5.62 -1.13
C VAL A 105 -7.85 4.25 -1.40
N TYR A 106 -8.69 4.14 -2.44
CA TYR A 106 -9.31 2.89 -2.85
C TYR A 106 -8.26 1.84 -3.24
N ASP A 107 -7.34 2.18 -4.14
CA ASP A 107 -6.29 1.26 -4.55
C ASP A 107 -5.37 0.90 -3.40
N ALA A 108 -5.04 1.88 -2.53
CA ALA A 108 -4.20 1.66 -1.36
C ALA A 108 -4.83 0.65 -0.38
N ILE A 109 -6.13 0.79 -0.06
CA ILE A 109 -6.84 -0.16 0.80
C ILE A 109 -6.98 -1.52 0.12
N SER A 110 -7.24 -1.55 -1.20
CA SER A 110 -7.33 -2.79 -1.97
C SER A 110 -6.05 -3.63 -1.87
N MET A 111 -4.88 -3.00 -1.77
CA MET A 111 -3.60 -3.71 -1.59
C MET A 111 -3.52 -4.51 -0.29
N TYR A 112 -4.22 -4.07 0.76
CA TYR A 112 -4.25 -4.74 2.07
C TYR A 112 -5.48 -5.63 2.27
N THR A 113 -6.39 -5.68 1.28
CA THR A 113 -7.65 -6.43 1.37
C THR A 113 -7.83 -7.37 0.17
N GLY A 114 -8.59 -6.96 -0.84
CA GLY A 114 -8.91 -7.80 -2.01
C GLY A 114 -7.69 -8.28 -2.78
N ASN A 115 -6.72 -7.40 -3.05
CA ASN A 115 -5.49 -7.79 -3.75
C ASN A 115 -4.62 -8.74 -2.91
N ALA A 116 -4.59 -8.55 -1.58
CA ALA A 116 -3.88 -9.44 -0.66
C ALA A 116 -4.51 -10.84 -0.67
N ALA A 117 -5.84 -10.94 -0.62
CA ALA A 117 -6.55 -12.21 -0.74
C ALA A 117 -6.26 -12.88 -2.09
N TYR A 118 -6.35 -12.13 -3.19
CA TYR A 118 -6.00 -12.63 -4.52
C TYR A 118 -4.57 -13.17 -4.60
N SER A 119 -3.63 -12.50 -3.95
CA SER A 119 -2.22 -12.92 -3.95
C SER A 119 -1.96 -14.24 -3.24
N SER A 120 -2.87 -14.69 -2.40
CA SER A 120 -2.83 -15.98 -1.66
C SER A 120 -3.82 -17.00 -2.20
N TYR A 121 -4.53 -16.71 -3.31
CA TYR A 121 -5.58 -17.55 -3.89
C TYR A 121 -6.77 -17.76 -2.94
N GLU A 122 -7.11 -16.70 -2.18
CA GLU A 122 -8.18 -16.72 -1.19
C GLU A 122 -9.28 -15.70 -1.49
N GLU A 123 -9.28 -15.12 -2.69
CA GLU A 123 -10.23 -14.09 -3.13
C GLU A 123 -11.68 -14.56 -3.12
N ASP A 124 -11.91 -15.87 -3.22
CA ASP A 124 -13.26 -16.43 -3.16
C ASP A 124 -13.80 -16.52 -1.73
N ILE A 125 -12.91 -16.53 -0.72
CA ILE A 125 -13.29 -16.74 0.69
C ILE A 125 -13.09 -15.54 1.58
N LYS A 126 -12.28 -14.53 1.19
CA LYS A 126 -12.04 -13.31 1.99
C LYS A 126 -11.60 -12.12 1.13
N GLY A 127 -11.24 -11.01 1.77
CA GLY A 127 -10.69 -9.81 1.14
C GLY A 127 -11.73 -8.75 0.74
N THR A 128 -13.02 -9.11 0.75
CA THR A 128 -14.14 -8.18 0.51
C THR A 128 -15.31 -8.54 1.40
N ILE A 129 -16.12 -7.55 1.78
CA ILE A 129 -17.38 -7.75 2.51
C ILE A 129 -18.46 -8.15 1.49
N THR A 130 -18.57 -9.46 1.26
CA THR A 130 -19.49 -10.05 0.29
C THR A 130 -20.16 -11.27 0.91
N VAL A 131 -21.46 -11.46 0.64
CA VAL A 131 -22.20 -12.62 1.15
C VAL A 131 -21.54 -13.91 0.72
N GLY A 132 -21.33 -14.83 1.67
CA GLY A 132 -20.65 -16.11 1.48
C GLY A 132 -19.15 -16.11 1.77
N LYS A 133 -18.53 -14.94 1.99
CA LYS A 133 -17.15 -14.86 2.45
C LYS A 133 -17.04 -14.81 3.97
N LEU A 134 -15.84 -15.06 4.47
CA LEU A 134 -15.52 -14.94 5.89
C LEU A 134 -15.79 -13.51 6.38
N ALA A 135 -16.31 -13.40 7.57
CA ALA A 135 -16.52 -12.11 8.24
C ALA A 135 -15.20 -11.64 8.89
N ASP A 136 -14.21 -11.40 8.04
CA ASP A 136 -12.90 -10.85 8.38
C ASP A 136 -12.90 -9.37 8.02
N PHE A 137 -12.97 -8.50 9.03
CA PHE A 137 -13.01 -7.05 8.78
C PHE A 137 -12.46 -6.26 9.98
N ALA A 138 -12.05 -5.02 9.70
CA ALA A 138 -11.70 -4.04 10.71
C ALA A 138 -12.74 -2.90 10.73
N VAL A 139 -13.11 -2.46 11.92
CA VAL A 139 -13.92 -1.24 12.13
C VAL A 139 -12.95 -0.11 12.44
N MET A 140 -13.00 0.95 11.66
CA MET A 140 -12.15 2.12 11.82
C MET A 140 -12.91 3.25 12.54
N GLU A 141 -12.18 4.10 13.25
CA GLU A 141 -12.72 5.26 13.95
C GLU A 141 -13.31 6.29 12.97
N GLU A 142 -12.64 6.48 11.84
CA GLU A 142 -13.05 7.42 10.80
C GLU A 142 -12.97 6.75 9.42
N ASP A 143 -13.74 7.31 8.48
CA ASP A 143 -13.76 6.85 7.10
C ASP A 143 -12.53 7.37 6.33
N PRO A 144 -11.57 6.50 5.93
CA PRO A 144 -10.37 6.92 5.22
C PRO A 144 -10.63 7.54 3.85
N PHE A 145 -11.84 7.40 3.29
CA PHE A 145 -12.22 8.00 2.02
C PHE A 145 -12.68 9.46 2.15
N THR A 146 -13.02 9.91 3.35
CA THR A 146 -13.61 11.23 3.59
C THR A 146 -12.74 12.16 4.42
N VAL A 147 -11.80 11.63 5.21
CA VAL A 147 -10.86 12.44 6.00
C VAL A 147 -9.84 13.15 5.09
N ASP A 148 -9.21 14.20 5.63
CA ASP A 148 -8.02 14.76 4.99
C ASP A 148 -6.96 13.65 4.86
N PRO A 149 -6.37 13.41 3.68
CA PRO A 149 -5.37 12.37 3.49
C PRO A 149 -4.20 12.42 4.49
N LEU A 150 -3.86 13.60 5.00
CA LEU A 150 -2.81 13.74 6.03
C LEU A 150 -3.19 13.13 7.37
N HIS A 151 -4.47 12.92 7.63
CA HIS A 151 -4.98 12.30 8.86
C HIS A 151 -5.15 10.79 8.77
N ILE A 152 -5.04 10.19 7.58
CA ILE A 152 -5.18 8.73 7.38
C ILE A 152 -4.27 7.95 8.34
N LYS A 153 -3.06 8.43 8.59
CA LYS A 153 -2.08 7.80 9.48
C LYS A 153 -2.53 7.74 10.95
N ASP A 154 -3.48 8.60 11.32
CA ASP A 154 -3.95 8.77 12.70
C ASP A 154 -5.25 7.98 12.95
N ILE A 155 -5.90 7.43 11.91
CA ILE A 155 -7.14 6.65 12.04
C ILE A 155 -6.87 5.39 12.85
N ARG A 156 -7.62 5.23 13.94
CA ARG A 156 -7.53 4.07 14.82
C ARG A 156 -8.39 2.92 14.28
N VAL A 157 -7.89 1.70 14.45
CA VAL A 157 -8.73 0.49 14.32
C VAL A 157 -9.43 0.28 15.64
N MET A 158 -10.76 0.40 15.63
CA MET A 158 -11.59 0.26 16.84
C MET A 158 -11.91 -1.19 17.14
N GLN A 159 -12.12 -2.01 16.11
CA GLN A 159 -12.37 -3.43 16.28
C GLN A 159 -11.74 -4.23 15.13
N THR A 160 -11.35 -5.46 15.43
CA THR A 160 -10.97 -6.46 14.42
C THR A 160 -11.82 -7.72 14.64
N TRP A 161 -12.38 -8.20 13.53
CA TRP A 161 -13.20 -9.38 13.49
C TRP A 161 -12.56 -10.43 12.57
N LEU A 162 -12.52 -11.68 13.02
CA LEU A 162 -11.97 -12.80 12.29
C LEU A 162 -12.97 -13.98 12.32
N GLY A 163 -13.42 -14.41 11.16
CA GLY A 163 -14.43 -15.46 11.05
C GLY A 163 -15.75 -15.15 11.77
N GLY A 164 -16.09 -13.86 11.94
CA GLY A 164 -17.28 -13.41 12.66
C GLY A 164 -17.11 -13.30 14.19
N GLU A 165 -15.92 -13.56 14.72
CA GLU A 165 -15.59 -13.35 16.13
C GLU A 165 -14.77 -12.09 16.30
N LYS A 166 -15.13 -11.26 17.30
CA LYS A 166 -14.37 -10.06 17.65
C LYS A 166 -13.09 -10.46 18.40
N VAL A 167 -11.93 -10.25 17.77
CA VAL A 167 -10.62 -10.64 18.31
C VAL A 167 -9.85 -9.44 18.91
N TYR A 168 -10.30 -8.22 18.61
CA TYR A 168 -9.70 -6.99 19.16
C TYR A 168 -10.77 -5.91 19.31
N GLU A 169 -10.64 -5.11 20.38
CA GLU A 169 -11.40 -3.89 20.63
C GLU A 169 -10.48 -2.85 21.27
N ALA A 170 -10.49 -1.64 20.74
CA ALA A 170 -9.75 -0.51 21.30
C ALA A 170 -10.41 -0.06 22.61
N GLU A 171 -9.60 0.36 23.59
CA GLU A 171 -10.02 1.02 24.82
C GLU A 171 -10.40 2.48 24.60
#